data_093b55615cac20d66eda5d8849c1ec59
#
_entry.id   093b55615cac20d66eda5d8849c1ec59
#
_cell.length_a   1.000
_cell.length_b   1.000
_cell.length_c   1.000
_cell.angle_alpha   90.00
_cell.angle_beta   90.00
_cell.angle_gamma   90.00
#
_symmetry.space_group_name_H-M   'P 1'
#
loop_
_entity.id
_entity.type
_entity.pdbx_description
1 polymer ?
#
loop_
_entity_poly.entity_id
_entity_poly.type
_entity_poly.pdbx_seq_one_letter_code
_entity_poly.pdbx_strand_id
1 'polypeptide(L)'
;MPYWKHERKSVEIQTNGVAKLEFAVQMSCESCVWAVKDALEKQPGVQSVQVDLAREETLFEMSLSTREVQGLTENTGRRAVLKGIRGSEPDLGAAVAMLSGAGPVQDMVRFLQLSEDCCLIDGTIDGLEPRAHGLHVHELGDLTHDCMSCGEHYNPFGKQHGGPQDTERLE
;
A
#
# COMPACT_ATOMS: atom_id res chain seq x y z
N MET A 1 3.12 -19.05 -26.93
CA MET A 1 3.69 -18.94 -25.57
C MET A 1 2.75 -18.14 -24.73
N PRO A 2 2.14 -18.69 -23.67
CA PRO A 2 1.22 -17.91 -22.84
C PRO A 2 2.05 -16.94 -21.97
N TYR A 3 1.73 -15.65 -22.09
CA TYR A 3 2.23 -14.63 -21.20
C TYR A 3 1.68 -14.90 -19.80
N TRP A 4 2.54 -15.27 -18.86
CA TRP A 4 2.21 -15.32 -17.45
C TRP A 4 1.97 -13.88 -16.95
N LYS A 5 0.71 -13.52 -16.73
CA LYS A 5 0.39 -12.35 -15.92
C LYS A 5 0.80 -12.69 -14.49
N HIS A 6 1.91 -12.13 -14.03
CA HIS A 6 2.20 -12.09 -12.59
C HIS A 6 1.12 -11.23 -11.94
N GLU A 7 0.22 -11.87 -11.22
CA GLU A 7 -0.72 -11.14 -10.36
C GLU A 7 0.04 -10.66 -9.13
N ARG A 8 0.32 -9.36 -9.09
CA ARG A 8 0.79 -8.69 -7.88
C ARG A 8 -0.31 -8.76 -6.85
N LYS A 9 -0.03 -9.29 -5.67
CA LYS A 9 -0.94 -9.23 -4.53
C LYS A 9 -0.53 -8.06 -3.67
N SER A 10 -1.39 -7.06 -3.56
CA SER A 10 -1.22 -5.93 -2.66
C SER A 10 -1.97 -6.20 -1.37
N VAL A 11 -1.30 -5.93 -0.27
CA VAL A 11 -1.88 -5.91 1.06
C VAL A 11 -2.07 -4.45 1.43
N GLU A 12 -3.27 -4.12 1.82
CA GLU A 12 -3.61 -2.79 2.29
C GLU A 12 -4.53 -2.89 3.51
N ILE A 13 -4.13 -2.27 4.59
CA ILE A 13 -4.95 -2.10 5.77
C ILE A 13 -5.37 -0.63 5.78
N GLN A 14 -6.64 -0.39 5.48
CA GLN A 14 -7.21 0.96 5.52
C GLN A 14 -7.31 1.46 6.96
N THR A 15 -6.86 2.68 7.14
CA THR A 15 -7.02 3.44 8.36
C THR A 15 -7.74 4.75 8.04
N ASN A 16 -8.49 5.32 8.98
CA ASN A 16 -9.22 6.59 8.80
C ASN A 16 -8.30 7.84 8.72
N GLY A 17 -7.03 7.66 8.35
CA GLY A 17 -6.06 8.73 8.26
C GLY A 17 -5.86 9.26 6.84
N VAL A 18 -5.37 10.49 6.74
CA VAL A 18 -5.00 11.13 5.47
C VAL A 18 -3.52 10.91 5.20
N ALA A 19 -3.21 10.34 4.05
CA ALA A 19 -1.83 10.16 3.58
C ALA A 19 -1.54 11.03 2.36
N LYS A 20 -0.28 11.42 2.19
CA LYS A 20 0.25 12.03 0.98
C LYS A 20 0.96 10.97 0.17
N LEU A 21 0.42 10.68 -1.00
CA LEU A 21 0.95 9.68 -1.92
C LEU A 21 1.64 10.40 -3.10
N GLU A 22 2.86 10.01 -3.39
CA GLU A 22 3.61 10.51 -4.53
C GLU A 22 3.74 9.43 -5.59
N PHE A 23 3.24 9.70 -6.79
CA PHE A 23 3.35 8.80 -7.94
C PHE A 23 4.18 9.42 -9.04
N ALA A 24 5.01 8.60 -9.69
CA ALA A 24 5.47 8.88 -11.04
C ALA A 24 4.35 8.53 -12.02
N VAL A 25 3.90 9.49 -12.80
CA VAL A 25 2.81 9.31 -13.78
C VAL A 25 3.30 9.73 -15.15
N GLN A 26 3.25 8.81 -16.10
CA GLN A 26 3.69 9.09 -17.47
C GLN A 26 2.80 10.12 -18.14
N MET A 27 3.32 11.33 -18.32
CA MET A 27 2.60 12.48 -18.91
C MET A 27 3.48 13.19 -19.92
N SER A 28 2.95 13.48 -21.10
CA SER A 28 3.68 14.17 -22.19
C SER A 28 3.14 15.56 -22.54
N CYS A 29 2.01 15.95 -21.98
CA CYS A 29 1.36 17.23 -22.32
C CYS A 29 0.30 17.63 -21.29
N GLU A 30 -0.16 18.88 -21.36
CA GLU A 30 -1.17 19.44 -20.48
C GLU A 30 -2.51 18.69 -20.50
N SER A 31 -2.91 18.10 -21.62
CA SER A 31 -4.13 17.29 -21.68
C SER A 31 -4.02 16.03 -20.81
N CYS A 32 -2.80 15.50 -20.61
CA CYS A 32 -2.53 14.41 -19.68
C CYS A 32 -2.77 14.86 -18.23
N VAL A 33 -2.27 16.04 -17.88
CA VAL A 33 -2.46 16.65 -16.56
C VAL A 33 -3.94 16.81 -16.23
N TRP A 34 -4.70 17.38 -17.18
CA TRP A 34 -6.15 17.56 -17.03
C TRP A 34 -6.89 16.24 -16.83
N ALA A 35 -6.54 15.21 -17.60
CA ALA A 35 -7.20 13.92 -17.49
C ALA A 35 -6.93 13.24 -16.12
N VAL A 36 -5.73 13.32 -15.59
CA VAL A 36 -5.37 12.79 -14.28
C VAL A 36 -6.10 13.56 -13.17
N LYS A 37 -6.07 14.88 -13.22
CA LYS A 37 -6.80 15.74 -12.26
C LYS A 37 -8.29 15.45 -12.27
N ASP A 38 -8.91 15.47 -13.45
CA ASP A 38 -10.37 15.26 -13.58
C ASP A 38 -10.82 13.88 -13.09
N ALA A 39 -10.00 12.86 -13.27
CA ALA A 39 -10.30 11.50 -12.80
C ALA A 39 -10.23 11.36 -11.27
N LEU A 40 -9.39 12.15 -10.61
CA LEU A 40 -9.07 11.98 -9.19
C LEU A 40 -9.73 13.03 -8.29
N GLU A 41 -9.76 14.29 -8.68
CA GLU A 41 -10.34 15.38 -7.85
C GLU A 41 -11.83 15.17 -7.53
N LYS A 42 -12.53 14.37 -8.34
CA LYS A 42 -13.95 14.05 -8.15
C LYS A 42 -14.20 12.86 -7.23
N GLN A 43 -13.16 12.17 -6.81
CA GLN A 43 -13.30 10.96 -6.00
C GLN A 43 -13.53 11.32 -4.53
N PRO A 44 -14.48 10.66 -3.86
CA PRO A 44 -14.62 10.78 -2.42
C PRO A 44 -13.32 10.40 -1.71
N GLY A 45 -12.89 11.18 -0.72
CA GLY A 45 -11.66 10.93 0.03
C GLY A 45 -10.41 11.57 -0.55
N VAL A 46 -10.46 12.19 -1.73
CA VAL A 46 -9.37 13.01 -2.27
C VAL A 46 -9.50 14.43 -1.75
N GLN A 47 -8.46 14.93 -1.08
CA GLN A 47 -8.40 16.27 -0.54
C GLN A 47 -7.68 17.23 -1.48
N SER A 48 -6.58 16.79 -2.08
CA SER A 48 -5.83 17.58 -3.06
C SER A 48 -5.12 16.71 -4.09
N VAL A 49 -4.96 17.24 -5.31
CA VAL A 49 -4.18 16.65 -6.40
C VAL A 49 -3.26 17.72 -6.97
N GLN A 50 -1.96 17.52 -6.84
CA GLN A 50 -0.94 18.39 -7.41
C GLN A 50 -0.17 17.61 -8.48
N VAL A 51 -0.09 18.16 -9.68
CA VAL A 51 0.59 17.53 -10.83
C VAL A 51 1.73 18.40 -11.31
N ASP A 52 2.91 17.83 -11.39
CA ASP A 52 4.09 18.44 -11.99
C ASP A 52 4.42 17.70 -13.31
N LEU A 53 4.08 18.35 -14.44
CA LEU A 53 4.31 17.78 -15.76
C LEU A 53 5.81 17.65 -16.09
N ALA A 54 6.64 18.59 -15.63
CA ALA A 54 8.07 18.60 -15.96
C ALA A 54 8.81 17.46 -15.28
N ARG A 55 8.34 17.03 -14.10
CA ARG A 55 8.89 15.91 -13.34
C ARG A 55 8.15 14.60 -13.56
N GLU A 56 7.03 14.64 -14.28
CA GLU A 56 6.10 13.51 -14.41
C GLU A 56 5.67 12.97 -13.04
N GLU A 57 5.42 13.87 -12.08
CA GLU A 57 5.07 13.55 -10.71
C GLU A 57 3.67 14.04 -10.37
N THR A 58 2.97 13.26 -9.56
CA THR A 58 1.67 13.63 -9.01
C THR A 58 1.66 13.35 -7.52
N LEU A 59 1.32 14.38 -6.73
CA LEU A 59 1.14 14.29 -5.29
C LEU A 59 -0.35 14.33 -4.97
N PHE A 60 -0.80 13.36 -4.21
CA PHE A 60 -2.17 13.20 -3.74
C PHE A 60 -2.23 13.31 -2.22
N GLU A 61 -3.20 14.01 -1.69
CA GLU A 61 -3.55 14.00 -0.28
C GLU A 61 -4.95 13.41 -0.13
N MET A 62 -5.05 12.24 0.50
CA MET A 62 -6.27 11.46 0.46
C MET A 62 -6.35 10.35 1.51
N SER A 63 -7.56 9.79 1.66
CA SER A 63 -7.86 8.60 2.46
C SER A 63 -8.14 7.35 1.62
N LEU A 64 -7.91 7.40 0.30
CA LEU A 64 -8.00 6.23 -0.58
C LEU A 64 -6.73 5.39 -0.51
N SER A 65 -6.87 4.13 -0.88
CA SER A 65 -5.76 3.21 -0.99
C SER A 65 -4.80 3.54 -2.14
N THR A 66 -3.54 3.18 -2.01
CA THR A 66 -2.53 3.34 -3.08
C THR A 66 -2.96 2.64 -4.35
N ARG A 67 -3.58 1.46 -4.21
CA ARG A 67 -4.08 0.67 -5.33
C ARG A 67 -5.26 1.33 -6.04
N GLU A 68 -6.20 1.91 -5.29
CA GLU A 68 -7.33 2.64 -5.89
C GLU A 68 -6.83 3.85 -6.68
N VAL A 69 -5.92 4.63 -6.10
CA VAL A 69 -5.30 5.78 -6.78
C VAL A 69 -4.56 5.36 -8.04
N GLN A 70 -3.76 4.31 -7.96
CA GLN A 70 -3.06 3.77 -9.11
C GLN A 70 -4.04 3.35 -10.21
N GLY A 71 -5.08 2.58 -9.86
CA GLY A 71 -6.11 2.13 -10.79
C GLY A 71 -6.86 3.29 -11.45
N LEU A 72 -7.27 4.29 -10.68
CA LEU A 72 -7.93 5.49 -11.19
C LEU A 72 -7.03 6.28 -12.16
N THR A 73 -5.75 6.41 -11.82
CA THR A 73 -4.77 7.06 -12.68
C THR A 73 -4.54 6.26 -13.97
N GLU A 74 -4.38 4.96 -13.88
CA GLU A 74 -4.15 4.07 -15.03
C GLU A 74 -5.37 3.95 -15.94
N ASN A 75 -6.58 4.11 -15.43
CA ASN A 75 -7.80 4.20 -16.22
C ASN A 75 -7.83 5.42 -17.15
N THR A 76 -7.01 6.43 -16.90
CA THR A 76 -6.79 7.56 -17.82
C THR A 76 -5.89 7.19 -19.02
N GLY A 77 -5.43 5.94 -19.10
CA GLY A 77 -4.51 5.45 -20.13
C GLY A 77 -3.03 5.77 -19.87
N ARG A 78 -2.66 6.13 -18.63
CA ARG A 78 -1.30 6.49 -18.23
C ARG A 78 -0.76 5.52 -17.20
N ARG A 79 0.53 5.20 -17.32
CA ARG A 79 1.20 4.37 -16.32
C ARG A 79 1.44 5.18 -15.06
N ALA A 80 1.13 4.61 -13.90
CA ALA A 80 1.39 5.19 -12.59
C ALA A 80 2.24 4.23 -11.73
N VAL A 81 3.25 4.75 -11.06
CA VAL A 81 4.12 3.98 -10.16
C VAL A 81 4.26 4.76 -8.86
N LEU A 82 3.91 4.12 -7.75
CA LEU A 82 4.08 4.71 -6.43
C LEU A 82 5.56 4.96 -6.14
N LYS A 83 5.92 6.20 -5.86
CA LYS A 83 7.28 6.62 -5.45
C LYS A 83 7.42 6.64 -3.94
N GLY A 84 6.42 7.18 -3.24
CA GLY A 84 6.50 7.35 -1.80
C GLY A 84 5.16 7.60 -1.13
N ILE A 85 5.14 7.38 0.17
CA ILE A 85 4.03 7.66 1.06
C ILE A 85 4.56 8.49 2.23
N ARG A 86 3.82 9.53 2.63
CA ARG A 86 4.12 10.31 3.83
C ARG A 86 2.85 10.75 4.54
N GLY A 87 2.93 10.95 5.86
CA GLY A 87 1.83 11.51 6.65
C GLY A 87 1.61 12.99 6.35
N SER A 88 0.45 13.49 6.70
CA SER A 88 0.16 14.93 6.74
C SER A 88 0.82 15.61 7.93
N GLU A 89 0.98 14.88 9.03
CA GLU A 89 1.68 15.37 10.23
C GLU A 89 3.18 15.04 10.14
N PRO A 90 4.06 15.95 10.47
CA PRO A 90 5.50 15.70 10.52
C PRO A 90 5.87 14.79 11.70
N ASP A 91 6.91 13.99 11.50
CA ASP A 91 7.68 13.29 12.54
C ASP A 91 6.96 12.17 13.33
N LEU A 92 5.85 11.64 12.87
CA LEU A 92 5.19 10.49 13.50
C LEU A 92 5.92 9.16 13.27
N GLY A 93 6.80 9.11 12.29
CA GLY A 93 7.61 7.94 11.98
C GLY A 93 7.13 7.14 10.77
N ALA A 94 8.10 6.50 10.13
CA ALA A 94 7.88 5.59 9.01
C ALA A 94 8.92 4.48 9.01
N ALA A 95 8.58 3.32 8.43
CA ALA A 95 9.50 2.22 8.25
C ALA A 95 9.27 1.54 6.90
N VAL A 96 10.31 0.87 6.41
CA VAL A 96 10.23 0.04 5.19
C VAL A 96 10.82 -1.32 5.52
N ALA A 97 10.08 -2.37 5.19
CA ALA A 97 10.58 -3.74 5.20
C ALA A 97 10.79 -4.20 3.76
N MET A 98 12.00 -4.68 3.47
CA MET A 98 12.33 -5.27 2.18
C MET A 98 12.34 -6.78 2.31
N LEU A 99 11.52 -7.45 1.51
CA LEU A 99 11.48 -8.91 1.42
C LEU A 99 12.44 -9.34 0.31
N SER A 100 13.45 -10.09 0.69
CA SER A 100 14.42 -10.66 -0.26
C SER A 100 14.92 -12.01 0.24
N GLY A 101 15.09 -12.95 -0.67
CA GLY A 101 15.56 -14.31 -0.36
C GLY A 101 15.97 -15.06 -1.61
N ALA A 102 16.36 -16.33 -1.45
CA ALA A 102 16.70 -17.20 -2.56
C ALA A 102 15.48 -17.67 -3.38
N GLY A 103 14.27 -17.44 -2.89
CA GLY A 103 13.01 -17.82 -3.54
C GLY A 103 12.45 -16.74 -4.43
N PRO A 104 11.33 -17.02 -5.10
CA PRO A 104 10.65 -16.07 -6.00
C PRO A 104 9.92 -14.95 -5.25
N VAL A 105 9.70 -15.11 -3.95
CA VAL A 105 8.96 -14.14 -3.14
C VAL A 105 9.87 -12.98 -2.78
N GLN A 106 9.52 -11.82 -3.23
CA GLN A 106 10.24 -10.59 -2.95
C GLN A 106 9.30 -9.39 -3.06
N ASP A 107 9.59 -8.33 -2.38
CA ASP A 107 9.07 -6.99 -2.58
C ASP A 107 9.30 -6.11 -1.34
N MET A 108 8.45 -5.10 -1.13
CA MET A 108 8.61 -4.21 0.00
C MET A 108 7.27 -3.88 0.64
N VAL A 109 7.31 -3.69 1.95
CA VAL A 109 6.19 -3.20 2.75
C VAL A 109 6.58 -1.89 3.40
N ARG A 110 5.72 -0.89 3.29
CA ARG A 110 5.89 0.43 3.91
C ARG A 110 4.95 0.55 5.11
N PHE A 111 5.45 1.13 6.15
CA PHE A 111 4.69 1.46 7.35
C PHE A 111 4.77 2.97 7.56
N LEU A 112 3.64 3.60 7.80
CA LEU A 112 3.56 5.03 8.01
C LEU A 112 2.63 5.34 9.17
N GLN A 113 3.16 5.94 10.23
CA GLN A 113 2.32 6.41 11.32
C GLN A 113 1.54 7.65 10.87
N LEU A 114 0.21 7.58 10.89
CA LEU A 114 -0.69 8.66 10.49
C LEU A 114 -1.19 9.48 11.67
N SER A 115 -1.33 8.85 12.84
CA SER A 115 -1.68 9.46 14.12
C SER A 115 -1.11 8.60 15.25
N GLU A 116 -1.34 8.99 16.51
CA GLU A 116 -0.89 8.19 17.67
C GLU A 116 -1.45 6.76 17.65
N ASP A 117 -2.67 6.58 17.14
CA ASP A 117 -3.39 5.30 17.17
C ASP A 117 -3.50 4.62 15.79
N CYS A 118 -2.91 5.20 14.73
CA CYS A 118 -3.18 4.76 13.37
C CYS A 118 -1.91 4.65 12.54
N CYS A 119 -1.62 3.45 12.02
CA CYS A 119 -0.51 3.17 11.12
C CYS A 119 -1.04 2.66 9.77
N LEU A 120 -0.64 3.31 8.68
CA LEU A 120 -0.85 2.80 7.33
C LEU A 120 0.21 1.75 7.01
N ILE A 121 -0.24 0.58 6.56
CA ILE A 121 0.62 -0.46 6.02
C ILE A 121 0.30 -0.61 4.54
N ASP A 122 1.28 -0.38 3.68
CA ASP A 122 1.17 -0.50 2.23
C ASP A 122 2.28 -1.41 1.70
N GLY A 123 1.91 -2.41 0.93
CA GLY A 123 2.88 -3.33 0.36
C GLY A 123 2.34 -4.12 -0.81
N THR A 124 3.28 -4.58 -1.62
CA THR A 124 3.07 -5.59 -2.64
C THR A 124 3.96 -6.77 -2.32
N ILE A 125 3.54 -7.97 -2.66
CA ILE A 125 4.35 -9.18 -2.54
C ILE A 125 4.25 -9.96 -3.85
N ASP A 126 5.34 -9.95 -4.60
CA ASP A 126 5.45 -10.69 -5.85
C ASP A 126 5.93 -12.14 -5.59
N GLY A 127 5.63 -13.04 -6.50
CA GLY A 127 6.10 -14.42 -6.45
C GLY A 127 5.31 -15.37 -5.55
N LEU A 128 4.18 -14.91 -4.97
CA LEU A 128 3.28 -15.78 -4.22
C LEU A 128 2.49 -16.71 -5.17
N GLU A 129 2.25 -17.95 -4.71
CA GLU A 129 1.36 -18.87 -5.40
C GLU A 129 -0.06 -18.26 -5.54
N PRO A 130 -0.81 -18.55 -6.63
CA PRO A 130 -2.15 -17.99 -6.87
C PRO A 130 -3.22 -18.62 -5.96
N ARG A 131 -3.14 -18.35 -4.67
CA ARG A 131 -4.08 -18.81 -3.62
C ARG A 131 -4.24 -17.72 -2.56
N ALA A 132 -5.12 -17.94 -1.59
CA ALA A 132 -5.21 -17.11 -0.41
C ALA A 132 -3.94 -17.27 0.45
N HIS A 133 -3.43 -16.17 0.98
CA HIS A 133 -2.32 -16.12 1.92
C HIS A 133 -2.75 -15.31 3.14
N GLY A 134 -2.31 -15.74 4.33
CA GLY A 134 -2.44 -14.97 5.56
C GLY A 134 -1.37 -13.89 5.65
N LEU A 135 -1.72 -12.77 6.21
CA LEU A 135 -0.78 -11.75 6.68
C LEU A 135 -1.03 -11.54 8.16
N HIS A 136 0.01 -11.74 8.97
CA HIS A 136 -0.11 -11.68 10.41
C HIS A 136 1.00 -10.79 10.98
N VAL A 137 0.68 -10.04 12.02
CA VAL A 137 1.66 -9.33 12.84
C VAL A 137 1.99 -10.23 14.04
N HIS A 138 3.26 -10.45 14.30
CA HIS A 138 3.75 -11.21 15.44
C HIS A 138 4.22 -10.29 16.57
N GLU A 139 4.30 -10.85 17.78
CA GLU A 139 4.74 -10.11 18.97
C GLU A 139 6.19 -9.66 18.90
N LEU A 140 7.05 -10.47 18.25
CA LEU A 140 8.49 -10.26 18.22
C LEU A 140 9.00 -10.14 16.78
N GLY A 141 9.98 -9.27 16.57
CA GLY A 141 10.73 -9.14 15.31
C GLY A 141 11.94 -10.07 15.24
N ASP A 142 11.87 -11.25 15.85
CA ASP A 142 12.96 -12.22 15.90
C ASP A 142 12.80 -13.30 14.80
N LEU A 143 13.79 -13.37 13.91
CA LEU A 143 13.85 -14.33 12.82
C LEU A 143 15.03 -15.32 12.93
N THR A 144 15.58 -15.49 14.13
CA THR A 144 16.74 -16.38 14.34
C THR A 144 16.42 -17.86 14.07
N HIS A 145 15.17 -18.26 14.22
CA HIS A 145 14.67 -19.59 13.88
C HIS A 145 13.43 -19.49 12.97
N ASP A 146 13.55 -18.71 11.90
CA ASP A 146 12.47 -18.38 10.99
C ASP A 146 11.25 -17.80 11.73
N CYS A 147 10.04 -18.19 11.34
CA CYS A 147 8.82 -17.71 12.02
C CYS A 147 8.59 -18.33 13.41
N MET A 148 9.37 -19.33 13.81
CA MET A 148 9.21 -19.98 15.12
C MET A 148 9.68 -19.10 16.28
N SER A 149 10.55 -18.14 16.03
CA SER A 149 11.05 -17.19 17.04
C SER A 149 10.27 -15.88 17.09
N CYS A 150 9.31 -15.66 16.19
CA CYS A 150 8.50 -14.45 16.17
C CYS A 150 7.49 -14.33 17.33
N GLY A 151 7.29 -15.36 18.13
CA GLY A 151 6.23 -15.42 19.15
C GLY A 151 4.85 -15.67 18.55
N GLU A 152 3.82 -15.44 19.34
CA GLU A 152 2.44 -15.59 18.92
C GLU A 152 2.02 -14.44 17.99
N HIS A 153 0.84 -14.55 17.37
CA HIS A 153 0.24 -13.44 16.66
C HIS A 153 -0.03 -12.27 17.61
N TYR A 154 0.30 -11.07 17.20
CA TYR A 154 0.00 -9.87 17.96
C TYR A 154 -1.51 -9.72 18.14
N ASN A 155 -1.99 -9.88 19.38
CA ASN A 155 -3.42 -9.96 19.71
C ASN A 155 -3.76 -9.11 20.94
N PRO A 156 -3.75 -7.78 20.82
CA PRO A 156 -3.96 -6.88 21.97
C PRO A 156 -5.38 -6.96 22.55
N PHE A 157 -6.34 -7.53 21.81
CA PHE A 157 -7.75 -7.61 22.23
C PHE A 157 -8.18 -9.02 22.65
N GLY A 158 -7.27 -10.00 22.66
CA GLY A 158 -7.57 -11.39 23.02
C GLY A 158 -8.64 -12.06 22.15
N LYS A 159 -8.73 -11.66 20.88
CA LYS A 159 -9.67 -12.27 19.92
C LYS A 159 -9.15 -13.62 19.43
N GLN A 160 -10.05 -14.42 18.88
CA GLN A 160 -9.66 -15.70 18.27
C GLN A 160 -9.08 -15.48 16.87
N HIS A 161 -8.12 -16.34 16.50
CA HIS A 161 -7.68 -16.44 15.12
C HIS A 161 -8.86 -16.94 14.26
N GLY A 162 -9.14 -16.24 13.17
CA GLY A 162 -10.32 -16.56 12.36
C GLY A 162 -10.11 -16.30 10.87
N GLY A 163 -11.00 -16.86 10.07
CA GLY A 163 -11.05 -16.64 8.63
C GLY A 163 -11.81 -15.35 8.25
N PRO A 164 -11.83 -14.99 6.95
CA PRO A 164 -12.47 -13.75 6.47
C PRO A 164 -13.96 -13.62 6.78
N GLN A 165 -14.63 -14.72 7.15
CA GLN A 165 -16.08 -14.75 7.45
C GLN A 165 -16.40 -14.62 8.93
N ASP A 166 -15.39 -14.69 9.80
CA ASP A 166 -15.58 -14.63 11.25
C ASP A 166 -15.64 -13.17 11.70
N THR A 167 -16.68 -12.84 12.47
CA THR A 167 -16.93 -11.45 12.93
C THR A 167 -16.12 -11.07 14.17
N GLU A 168 -15.71 -12.04 14.97
CA GLU A 168 -14.97 -11.87 16.23
C GLU A 168 -13.47 -12.22 16.09
N ARG A 169 -12.91 -12.06 14.90
CA ARG A 169 -11.50 -12.32 14.62
C ARG A 169 -10.63 -11.08 14.83
N LEU A 170 -9.35 -11.29 15.04
CA LEU A 170 -8.34 -10.24 15.07
C LEU A 170 -7.80 -9.91 13.66
N GLU A 171 -7.82 -10.88 12.75
CA GLU A 171 -7.19 -10.84 11.42
C GLU A 171 -8.19 -10.86 10.29
#